data_da9293fec7ef7a22218aac02bd8926e8
#
_entry.id   da9293fec7ef7a22218aac02bd8926e8
#
_cell.length_a   1.000
_cell.length_b   1.000
_cell.length_c   1.000
_cell.angle_alpha   90.00
_cell.angle_beta   90.00
_cell.angle_gamma   90.00
#
_symmetry.space_group_name_H-M   'P 1'
#
loop_
_entity.id
_entity.type
_entity.pdbx_description
1 polymer ?
#
loop_
_entity_poly.entity_id
_entity_poly.type
_entity_poly.pdbx_seq_one_letter_code
_entity_poly.pdbx_strand_id
1 'polypeptide(L)'
;DLEEGADIVMVKPALSYLDIIRRVKDNFNAPIAAYNVSGEYAMIKMAVENGLLDEKAIYESVLSIKRAGADIIITYFAKELCKWI
;
A
#
# COMPACT_ATOMS: atom_id res chain seq x y z
N ASP A 1 -2.11 -8.45 -14.49
CA ASP A 1 -3.02 -7.96 -15.47
C ASP A 1 -4.46 -8.04 -15.05
N LEU A 2 -5.27 -7.17 -15.62
CA LEU A 2 -6.65 -7.05 -15.22
C LEU A 2 -7.61 -7.93 -15.99
N GLU A 3 -7.20 -8.34 -17.17
CA GLU A 3 -8.10 -9.07 -18.01
C GLU A 3 -7.91 -10.58 -17.86
N GLU A 4 -8.73 -11.32 -18.54
CA GLU A 4 -8.55 -12.74 -18.77
C GLU A 4 -8.64 -13.59 -17.52
N GLY A 5 -9.53 -13.25 -16.63
CA GLY A 5 -9.81 -14.11 -15.50
C GLY A 5 -8.81 -14.06 -14.38
N ALA A 6 -8.13 -12.92 -14.22
CA ALA A 6 -7.27 -12.74 -13.05
C ALA A 6 -8.12 -12.82 -11.79
N ASP A 7 -7.72 -13.67 -10.85
CA ASP A 7 -8.44 -13.80 -9.58
C ASP A 7 -8.10 -12.68 -8.62
N ILE A 8 -6.87 -12.17 -8.67
CA ILE A 8 -6.39 -11.09 -7.82
C ILE A 8 -5.61 -10.13 -8.69
N VAL A 9 -5.86 -8.84 -8.49
CA VAL A 9 -5.13 -7.79 -9.20
C VAL A 9 -4.13 -7.18 -8.24
N MET A 10 -2.87 -7.07 -8.65
CA MET A 10 -1.84 -6.47 -7.81
C MET A 10 -1.40 -5.13 -8.39
N VAL A 11 -1.32 -4.11 -7.53
CA VAL A 11 -0.83 -2.78 -7.88
C VAL A 11 0.48 -2.54 -7.13
N LYS A 12 1.51 -2.17 -7.85
CA LYS A 12 2.82 -1.85 -7.28
C LYS A 12 3.54 -0.84 -8.15
N PRO A 13 4.27 0.11 -7.60
CA PRO A 13 4.36 0.44 -6.16
C PRO A 13 3.07 1.11 -5.70
N ALA A 14 2.60 0.70 -4.53
CA ALA A 14 1.25 1.08 -4.08
C ALA A 14 1.08 2.58 -3.85
N LEU A 15 2.05 3.21 -3.18
CA LEU A 15 1.90 4.62 -2.82
C LEU A 15 1.91 5.55 -4.03
N SER A 16 2.60 5.17 -5.09
CA SER A 16 2.64 5.98 -6.31
C SER A 16 1.38 5.82 -7.16
N TYR A 17 0.59 4.79 -6.89
CA TYR A 17 -0.57 4.44 -7.73
C TYR A 17 -1.86 4.27 -6.94
N LEU A 18 -2.06 5.11 -5.92
CA LEU A 18 -3.29 5.06 -5.13
C LEU A 18 -4.53 5.32 -5.99
N ASP A 19 -4.41 6.20 -6.97
CA ASP A 19 -5.49 6.49 -7.89
C ASP A 19 -5.85 5.27 -8.75
N ILE A 20 -4.84 4.50 -9.15
CA ILE A 20 -5.07 3.29 -9.93
C ILE A 20 -5.79 2.24 -9.07
N ILE A 21 -5.39 2.11 -7.79
CA ILE A 21 -6.07 1.20 -6.88
C ILE A 21 -7.56 1.56 -6.81
N ARG A 22 -7.88 2.84 -6.68
CA ARG A 22 -9.26 3.29 -6.59
C ARG A 22 -10.04 3.00 -7.87
N ARG A 23 -9.42 3.25 -9.02
CA ARG A 23 -10.05 3.01 -10.30
C ARG A 23 -10.34 1.52 -10.51
N VAL A 24 -9.40 0.67 -10.15
CA VAL A 24 -9.59 -0.77 -10.26
C VAL A 24 -10.69 -1.22 -9.32
N LYS A 25 -10.72 -0.70 -8.10
CA LYS A 25 -11.74 -1.06 -7.12
C LYS A 25 -13.14 -0.70 -7.63
N ASP A 26 -13.28 0.45 -8.27
CA ASP A 26 -14.57 0.92 -8.74
C ASP A 26 -15.06 0.19 -9.99
N ASN A 27 -14.15 -0.36 -10.78
CA ASN A 27 -14.50 -0.90 -12.09
C ASN A 27 -14.42 -2.42 -12.20
N PHE A 28 -13.84 -3.10 -11.21
CA PHE A 28 -13.64 -4.55 -11.28
C PHE A 28 -14.09 -5.20 -9.99
N ASN A 29 -14.53 -6.44 -10.11
CA ASN A 29 -15.06 -7.18 -8.98
C ASN A 29 -14.08 -8.26 -8.51
N ALA A 30 -12.80 -7.93 -8.45
CA ALA A 30 -11.76 -8.83 -8.00
C ALA A 30 -11.05 -8.25 -6.78
N PRO A 31 -10.51 -9.08 -5.89
CA PRO A 31 -9.71 -8.58 -4.77
C PRO A 31 -8.47 -7.86 -5.29
N ILE A 32 -8.10 -6.78 -4.63
CA ILE A 32 -6.95 -5.97 -5.01
C ILE A 32 -5.86 -6.14 -3.97
N ALA A 33 -4.69 -6.60 -4.41
CA ALA A 33 -3.50 -6.65 -3.56
C ALA A 33 -2.63 -5.46 -3.92
N ALA A 34 -2.21 -4.71 -2.93
CA ALA A 34 -1.34 -3.57 -3.13
C ALA A 34 0.00 -3.83 -2.47
N TYR A 35 1.08 -3.68 -3.23
CA TYR A 35 2.41 -3.96 -2.74
C TYR A 35 3.16 -2.67 -2.44
N ASN A 36 3.44 -2.45 -1.15
CA ASN A 36 4.29 -1.35 -0.67
C ASN A 36 5.74 -1.82 -0.82
N VAL A 37 6.32 -1.53 -1.98
CA VAL A 37 7.61 -2.13 -2.39
C VAL A 37 8.77 -1.64 -1.52
N SER A 38 9.90 -2.35 -1.61
CA SER A 38 11.05 -2.06 -0.77
C SER A 38 11.58 -0.64 -0.92
N GLY A 39 11.49 -0.05 -2.12
CA GLY A 39 11.91 1.35 -2.31
C GLY A 39 11.07 2.31 -1.52
N GLU A 40 9.75 2.11 -1.50
CA GLU A 40 8.85 2.94 -0.70
C GLU A 40 9.13 2.77 0.78
N TYR A 41 9.33 1.52 1.20
CA TYR A 41 9.67 1.22 2.58
C TYR A 41 10.95 1.93 3.00
N ALA A 42 12.00 1.83 2.16
CA ALA A 42 13.30 2.43 2.48
C ALA A 42 13.21 3.95 2.60
N MET A 43 12.48 4.60 1.69
CA MET A 43 12.33 6.05 1.73
C MET A 43 11.65 6.52 3.00
N ILE A 44 10.56 5.87 3.38
CA ILE A 44 9.81 6.27 4.57
C ILE A 44 10.62 5.95 5.83
N LYS A 45 11.25 4.79 5.88
CA LYS A 45 12.04 4.38 7.04
C LYS A 45 13.19 5.33 7.28
N MET A 46 13.91 5.71 6.22
CA MET A 46 15.01 6.66 6.35
C MET A 46 14.51 8.03 6.81
N ALA A 47 13.39 8.48 6.29
CA ALA A 47 12.84 9.77 6.69
C ALA A 47 12.48 9.77 8.18
N VAL A 48 11.90 8.68 8.65
CA VAL A 48 11.54 8.57 10.08
C VAL A 48 12.79 8.53 10.94
N GLU A 49 13.78 7.73 10.55
CA GLU A 49 15.03 7.59 11.33
C GLU A 49 15.83 8.86 11.37
N ASN A 50 15.72 9.71 10.37
CA ASN A 50 16.45 10.98 10.33
C ASN A 50 15.60 12.17 10.82
N GLY A 51 14.44 11.90 11.40
CA GLY A 51 13.62 12.92 12.00
C GLY A 51 12.84 13.78 11.01
N LEU A 52 12.83 13.41 9.73
CA LEU A 52 12.08 14.16 8.72
C LEU A 52 10.59 13.87 8.79
N LEU A 53 10.21 12.69 9.25
CA LEU A 53 8.83 12.29 9.41
C LEU A 53 8.63 11.69 10.79
N ASP A 54 7.39 11.80 11.29
CA ASP A 54 6.98 11.15 12.52
C ASP A 54 6.74 9.66 12.22
N GLU A 55 6.89 8.83 13.24
CA GLU A 55 6.59 7.40 13.15
C GLU A 55 5.19 7.12 12.62
N LYS A 56 4.26 8.01 12.92
CA LYS A 56 2.88 7.86 12.44
C LYS A 56 2.77 7.88 10.92
N ALA A 57 3.78 8.41 10.23
CA ALA A 57 3.79 8.41 8.77
C ALA A 57 3.77 7.00 8.21
N ILE A 58 4.36 6.04 8.93
CA ILE A 58 4.33 4.64 8.53
C ILE A 58 2.89 4.14 8.49
N TYR A 59 2.16 4.36 9.57
CA TYR A 59 0.77 3.94 9.66
C TYR A 59 -0.09 4.66 8.62
N GLU A 60 0.10 5.97 8.47
CA GLU A 60 -0.71 6.76 7.54
C GLU A 60 -0.46 6.37 6.10
N SER A 61 0.79 6.02 5.75
CA SER A 61 1.09 5.58 4.40
C SER A 61 0.32 4.32 4.05
N VAL A 62 0.32 3.34 4.95
CA VAL A 62 -0.38 2.09 4.70
C VAL A 62 -1.89 2.28 4.77
N LEU A 63 -2.35 3.15 5.67
CA LEU A 63 -3.77 3.46 5.76
C LEU A 63 -4.29 4.08 4.47
N SER A 64 -3.48 4.92 3.80
CA SER A 64 -3.89 5.51 2.53
C SER A 64 -4.10 4.45 1.46
N ILE A 65 -3.30 3.39 1.47
CA ILE A 65 -3.48 2.27 0.54
C ILE A 65 -4.81 1.57 0.82
N LYS A 66 -5.12 1.37 2.09
CA LYS A 66 -6.39 0.76 2.48
C LYS A 66 -7.57 1.63 2.04
N ARG A 67 -7.48 2.94 2.26
CA ARG A 67 -8.53 3.88 1.87
C ARG A 67 -8.74 3.93 0.37
N ALA A 68 -7.67 3.70 -0.39
CA ALA A 68 -7.79 3.67 -1.85
C ALA A 68 -8.60 2.47 -2.33
N GLY A 69 -8.68 1.42 -1.52
CA GLY A 69 -9.55 0.28 -1.82
C GLY A 69 -8.86 -1.07 -1.87
N ALA A 70 -7.61 -1.16 -1.42
CA ALA A 70 -6.90 -2.43 -1.43
C ALA A 70 -7.51 -3.39 -0.40
N ASP A 71 -7.66 -4.64 -0.81
CA ASP A 71 -8.16 -5.70 0.06
C ASP A 71 -7.03 -6.40 0.79
N ILE A 72 -5.87 -6.49 0.14
CA ILE A 72 -4.67 -7.12 0.68
C ILE A 72 -3.53 -6.14 0.54
N ILE A 73 -2.79 -5.92 1.62
CA ILE A 73 -1.64 -5.00 1.59
C ILE A 73 -0.39 -5.78 1.95
N ILE A 74 0.57 -5.79 1.04
CA ILE A 74 1.86 -6.43 1.25
C ILE A 74 2.86 -5.32 1.55
N THR A 75 3.47 -5.35 2.73
CA THR A 75 4.36 -4.28 3.14
C THR A 75 5.45 -4.80 4.06
N TYR A 76 6.61 -4.17 3.97
CA TYR A 76 7.72 -4.44 4.87
C TYR A 76 7.50 -3.84 6.26
N PHE A 77 6.49 -2.97 6.40
CA PHE A 77 6.15 -2.36 7.69
C PHE A 77 5.24 -3.23 8.56
N ALA A 78 4.97 -4.46 8.16
CA ALA A 78 4.00 -5.28 8.88
C ALA A 78 4.28 -5.36 10.38
N LYS A 79 5.55 -5.49 10.76
CA LYS A 79 5.94 -5.56 12.17
C LYS A 79 5.63 -4.27 12.92
N GLU A 80 6.01 -3.14 12.31
CA GLU A 80 5.77 -1.84 12.93
C GLU A 80 4.29 -1.56 13.07
N LEU A 81 3.51 -1.99 12.08
CA LEU A 81 2.07 -1.74 12.09
C LEU A 81 1.35 -2.50 13.19
N CYS A 82 1.90 -3.61 13.66
CA CYS A 82 1.28 -4.37 14.74
C CYS A 82 1.13 -3.56 16.01
N LYS A 83 1.92 -2.50 16.17
CA LYS A 83 1.80 -1.60 17.33
C LYS A 83 0.55 -0.74 17.27
N TRP A 84 -0.05 -0.59 16.11
CA TRP A 84 -1.12 0.38 15.87
C TRP A 84 -2.50 -0.25 15.74
N ILE A 85 -2.56 -1.58 15.71
CA ILE A 85 -3.83 -2.29 15.53
C ILE A 85 -4.11 -3.30 16.65
#